data_b78ee2e31b73665bc253df661d9696f9
#
_entry.id   b78ee2e31b73665bc253df661d9696f9
#
_cell.length_a   1.000
_cell.length_b   1.000
_cell.length_c   1.000
_cell.angle_alpha   90.00
_cell.angle_beta   90.00
_cell.angle_gamma   90.00
#
_symmetry.space_group_name_H-M   'P 1'
#
loop_
_entity.id
_entity.type
_entity.pdbx_description
1 polymer ?
#
loop_
_entity_poly.entity_id
_entity_poly.type
_entity_poly.pdbx_seq_one_letter_code
_entity_poly.pdbx_strand_id
1 'polypeptide(L)'
;MLISKVIYEDEVNDHVRIKYPCFELRDIVEYYFEITTESNLITPFSIVALPNVNIVASVNLTDKSQTLKVDRKLGIKDTTGDKLCGSLTDAITIIHAPGTHEFAIKFKPGVLYLFLKDDIPCLLDSYKPLSNYIDNIIIEELKS
;
A
#
# COMPACT_ATOMS: atom_id res chain seq x y z
N MET A 1 -20.18 10.08 -5.37
CA MET A 1 -19.02 10.60 -4.64
C MET A 1 -18.35 9.51 -3.84
N LEU A 2 -17.04 9.55 -3.79
CA LEU A 2 -16.27 8.58 -3.02
C LEU A 2 -16.32 8.93 -1.53
N ILE A 3 -16.57 7.94 -0.72
CA ILE A 3 -16.48 8.10 0.73
C ILE A 3 -15.02 7.90 1.11
N SER A 4 -14.43 8.93 1.66
CA SER A 4 -13.06 8.88 2.14
C SER A 4 -13.07 8.63 3.63
N LYS A 5 -12.29 7.66 4.05
CA LYS A 5 -12.07 7.36 5.44
C LYS A 5 -10.60 7.45 5.75
N VAL A 6 -10.26 8.14 6.82
CA VAL A 6 -8.89 8.18 7.32
C VAL A 6 -8.62 6.87 8.06
N ILE A 7 -7.55 6.17 7.65
CA ILE A 7 -7.13 4.95 8.33
C ILE A 7 -6.03 5.29 9.31
N TYR A 8 -6.21 4.85 10.54
CA TYR A 8 -5.23 4.93 11.61
C TYR A 8 -4.66 3.54 11.88
N GLU A 9 -3.52 3.46 12.51
CA GLU A 9 -2.77 2.22 12.71
C GLU A 9 -3.55 1.11 13.40
N ASP A 10 -4.45 1.46 14.31
CA ASP A 10 -5.25 0.51 15.07
C ASP A 10 -6.68 0.38 14.54
N GLU A 11 -6.98 0.99 13.39
CA GLU A 11 -8.32 0.99 12.85
C GLU A 11 -8.56 -0.25 12.00
N VAL A 12 -9.56 -1.03 12.40
CA VAL A 12 -10.02 -2.22 11.70
C VAL A 12 -11.47 -2.02 11.29
N ASN A 13 -11.80 -2.40 10.07
CA ASN A 13 -13.16 -2.35 9.53
C ASN A 13 -13.41 -3.55 8.62
N ASP A 14 -14.54 -3.59 7.94
CA ASP A 14 -14.92 -4.72 7.07
C ASP A 14 -13.99 -4.88 5.87
N HIS A 15 -13.23 -3.84 5.50
CA HIS A 15 -12.36 -3.85 4.32
C HIS A 15 -10.89 -3.90 4.65
N VAL A 16 -10.50 -3.52 5.86
CA VAL A 16 -9.08 -3.40 6.25
C VAL A 16 -8.83 -4.23 7.50
N ARG A 17 -7.85 -5.12 7.40
CA ARG A 17 -7.37 -5.94 8.51
C ARG A 17 -5.92 -5.58 8.77
N ILE A 18 -5.58 -5.37 10.04
CA ILE A 18 -4.22 -5.04 10.47
C ILE A 18 -3.69 -6.17 11.34
N LYS A 19 -2.44 -6.55 11.09
CA LYS A 19 -1.75 -7.56 11.88
C LYS A 19 -0.35 -7.06 12.22
N TYR A 20 0.04 -7.21 13.47
CA TYR A 20 1.36 -6.80 13.92
C TYR A 20 2.38 -7.90 13.71
N PRO A 21 3.66 -7.54 13.47
CA PRO A 21 4.70 -8.53 13.22
C PRO A 21 5.05 -9.34 14.46
N CYS A 22 5.65 -10.51 14.24
CA CYS A 22 6.25 -11.29 15.31
C CYS A 22 7.44 -10.53 15.94
N PHE A 23 7.90 -11.02 17.08
CA PHE A 23 8.97 -10.37 17.84
C PHE A 23 10.22 -10.09 16.99
N GLU A 24 10.62 -11.05 16.16
CA GLU A 24 11.84 -10.96 15.34
C GLU A 24 11.80 -9.86 14.29
N LEU A 25 10.59 -9.48 13.84
CA LEU A 25 10.41 -8.50 12.77
C LEU A 25 9.92 -7.13 13.28
N ARG A 26 9.67 -6.98 14.57
CA ARG A 26 9.07 -5.76 15.12
C ARG A 26 9.90 -4.50 14.94
N ASP A 27 11.23 -4.64 14.78
CA ASP A 27 12.12 -3.51 14.58
C ASP A 27 12.18 -3.07 13.10
N ILE A 28 11.66 -3.89 12.19
CA ILE A 28 11.69 -3.68 10.75
C ILE A 28 10.29 -3.34 10.22
N VAL A 29 9.29 -4.12 10.64
CA VAL A 29 7.91 -3.98 10.18
C VAL A 29 7.08 -3.28 11.24
N GLU A 30 6.37 -2.24 10.82
CA GLU A 30 5.43 -1.55 11.71
C GLU A 30 4.16 -2.37 11.88
N TYR A 31 3.53 -2.73 10.76
CA TYR A 31 2.42 -3.68 10.72
C TYR A 31 2.19 -4.17 9.28
N TYR A 32 1.44 -5.26 9.18
CA TYR A 32 0.88 -5.73 7.92
C TYR A 32 -0.56 -5.26 7.81
N PHE A 33 -1.03 -5.02 6.60
CA PHE A 33 -2.44 -4.78 6.39
C PHE A 33 -2.93 -5.48 5.14
N GLU A 34 -4.21 -5.81 5.15
CA GLU A 34 -4.88 -6.48 4.06
C GLU A 34 -6.13 -5.69 3.72
N ILE A 35 -6.31 -5.39 2.46
CA ILE A 35 -7.48 -4.69 1.95
C ILE A 35 -8.27 -5.64 1.09
N THR A 36 -9.54 -5.84 1.44
CA THR A 36 -10.45 -6.70 0.70
C THR A 36 -11.75 -5.96 0.42
N THR A 37 -12.12 -5.90 -0.84
CA THR A 37 -13.40 -5.33 -1.25
C THR A 37 -14.20 -6.38 -1.99
N GLU A 38 -15.50 -6.47 -1.68
CA GLU A 38 -16.37 -7.43 -2.33
C GLU A 38 -16.58 -7.09 -3.80
N SER A 39 -16.69 -8.13 -4.65
CA SER A 39 -16.86 -7.95 -6.09
C SER A 39 -18.20 -7.31 -6.46
N ASN A 40 -19.19 -7.39 -5.57
CA ASN A 40 -20.53 -6.85 -5.79
C ASN A 40 -20.74 -5.46 -5.18
N LEU A 41 -19.68 -4.81 -4.70
CA LEU A 41 -19.79 -3.44 -4.22
C LEU A 41 -20.22 -2.52 -5.36
N ILE A 42 -21.16 -1.61 -5.06
CA ILE A 42 -21.64 -0.63 -6.01
C ILE A 42 -20.63 0.52 -6.15
N THR A 43 -19.98 0.87 -5.05
CA THR A 43 -19.01 1.97 -5.02
C THR A 43 -17.63 1.46 -4.61
N PRO A 44 -16.56 2.04 -5.17
CA PRO A 44 -15.21 1.72 -4.72
C PRO A 44 -14.99 2.11 -3.26
N PHE A 45 -14.07 1.43 -2.61
CA PHE A 45 -13.63 1.76 -1.27
C PHE A 45 -12.52 2.80 -1.33
N SER A 46 -12.68 3.91 -0.64
CA SER A 46 -11.72 5.01 -0.62
C SER A 46 -11.08 5.18 0.74
N ILE A 47 -9.78 5.39 0.72
CA ILE A 47 -8.96 5.62 1.91
C ILE A 47 -8.21 6.93 1.73
N VAL A 48 -8.14 7.74 2.77
CA VAL A 48 -7.23 8.89 2.80
C VAL A 48 -5.96 8.46 3.51
N ALA A 49 -4.86 8.46 2.77
CA ALA A 49 -3.54 8.22 3.34
C ALA A 49 -2.94 9.57 3.77
N LEU A 50 -2.55 9.65 5.03
CA LEU A 50 -1.95 10.87 5.60
C LEU A 50 -0.45 10.92 5.30
N PRO A 51 0.15 12.11 5.32
CA PRO A 51 1.60 12.25 5.19
C PRO A 51 2.33 11.35 6.19
N ASN A 52 3.35 10.64 5.72
CA ASN A 52 4.14 9.75 6.56
C ASN A 52 5.52 9.52 5.95
N VAL A 53 6.42 8.97 6.74
CA VAL A 53 7.80 8.66 6.32
C VAL A 53 8.00 7.16 6.08
N ASN A 54 6.95 6.39 6.11
CA ASN A 54 7.02 4.94 5.93
C ASN A 54 7.08 4.56 4.46
N ILE A 55 7.72 3.42 4.19
CA ILE A 55 7.70 2.78 2.88
C ILE A 55 6.81 1.55 2.99
N VAL A 56 5.99 1.33 1.97
CA VAL A 56 5.02 0.24 1.93
C VAL A 56 5.24 -0.62 0.70
N ALA A 57 5.42 -1.92 0.91
CA ALA A 57 5.40 -2.90 -0.16
C ALA A 57 4.01 -3.51 -0.25
N SER A 58 3.45 -3.56 -1.43
CA SER A 58 2.08 -4.03 -1.65
C SER A 58 2.03 -5.04 -2.78
N VAL A 59 1.28 -6.13 -2.58
CA VAL A 59 1.03 -7.14 -3.60
C VAL A 59 -0.47 -7.35 -3.80
N ASN A 60 -0.86 -7.54 -5.05
CA ASN A 60 -2.24 -7.88 -5.40
C ASN A 60 -2.43 -9.40 -5.36
N LEU A 61 -3.43 -9.84 -4.61
CA LEU A 61 -3.73 -11.26 -4.45
C LEU A 61 -4.76 -11.77 -5.44
N THR A 62 -5.40 -10.88 -6.21
CA THR A 62 -6.37 -11.25 -7.26
C THR A 62 -6.15 -10.40 -8.51
N ASP A 63 -6.59 -10.95 -9.66
CA ASP A 63 -6.53 -10.23 -10.93
C ASP A 63 -7.52 -9.06 -11.01
N LYS A 64 -8.51 -9.04 -10.12
CA LYS A 64 -9.52 -7.98 -10.05
C LYS A 64 -9.07 -6.76 -9.26
N SER A 65 -7.94 -6.86 -8.55
CA SER A 65 -7.42 -5.73 -7.79
C SER A 65 -7.10 -4.57 -8.70
N GLN A 66 -7.64 -3.42 -8.39
CA GLN A 66 -7.34 -2.18 -9.08
C GLN A 66 -7.28 -1.03 -8.08
N THR A 67 -6.24 -0.24 -8.16
CA THR A 67 -5.98 0.83 -7.21
C THR A 67 -5.66 2.12 -7.95
N LEU A 68 -6.36 3.19 -7.61
CA LEU A 68 -6.15 4.52 -8.14
C LEU A 68 -5.67 5.45 -7.03
N LYS A 69 -4.74 6.31 -7.35
CA LYS A 69 -4.24 7.37 -6.48
C LYS A 69 -4.79 8.70 -6.98
N VAL A 70 -5.41 9.45 -6.10
CA VAL A 70 -5.88 10.80 -6.41
C VAL A 70 -5.00 11.80 -5.68
N ASP A 71 -4.28 12.57 -6.45
CA ASP A 71 -3.41 13.64 -5.97
C ASP A 71 -3.96 14.97 -6.42
N ARG A 72 -4.00 15.96 -5.52
CA ARG A 72 -4.54 17.29 -5.82
C ARG A 72 -3.78 18.01 -6.94
N LYS A 73 -2.48 17.76 -7.04
CA LYS A 73 -1.61 18.43 -8.02
C LYS A 73 -1.51 17.64 -9.33
N LEU A 74 -1.47 16.32 -9.25
CA LEU A 74 -1.18 15.45 -10.38
C LEU A 74 -2.42 14.77 -10.97
N GLY A 75 -3.57 14.90 -10.32
CA GLY A 75 -4.80 14.27 -10.78
C GLY A 75 -4.90 12.80 -10.37
N ILE A 76 -5.57 12.00 -11.20
CA ILE A 76 -5.81 10.58 -10.94
C ILE A 76 -4.76 9.76 -11.67
N LYS A 77 -4.12 8.84 -10.96
CA LYS A 77 -3.11 7.94 -11.50
C LYS A 77 -3.44 6.50 -11.14
N ASP A 78 -3.36 5.60 -12.12
CA ASP A 78 -3.48 4.17 -11.89
C ASP A 78 -2.19 3.67 -11.22
N THR A 79 -2.36 3.08 -10.03
CA THR A 79 -1.25 2.52 -9.25
C THR A 79 -1.42 1.02 -9.05
N THR A 80 -2.20 0.38 -9.92
CA THR A 80 -2.45 -1.07 -9.87
C THR A 80 -1.15 -1.84 -10.10
N GLY A 81 -1.04 -2.99 -9.46
CA GLY A 81 0.12 -3.88 -9.57
C GLY A 81 0.84 -4.04 -8.24
N ASP A 82 1.81 -4.94 -8.24
CA ASP A 82 2.70 -5.14 -7.11
C ASP A 82 3.70 -3.99 -7.09
N LYS A 83 3.80 -3.28 -5.98
CA LYS A 83 4.52 -2.01 -5.95
C LYS A 83 5.22 -1.75 -4.62
N LEU A 84 6.23 -0.91 -4.69
CA LEU A 84 6.87 -0.31 -3.53
C LEU A 84 6.50 1.17 -3.52
N CYS A 85 5.81 1.60 -2.48
CA CYS A 85 5.34 2.98 -2.32
C CYS A 85 6.27 3.72 -1.36
N GLY A 86 6.68 4.91 -1.77
CA GLY A 86 7.53 5.77 -0.93
C GLY A 86 6.74 6.59 0.08
N SER A 87 7.47 7.40 0.82
CA SER A 87 6.90 8.31 1.81
C SER A 87 6.01 9.36 1.15
N LEU A 88 5.04 9.86 1.90
CA LEU A 88 4.08 10.87 1.43
C LEU A 88 4.33 12.21 2.11
N THR A 89 4.42 13.28 1.32
CA THR A 89 4.52 14.65 1.84
C THR A 89 3.15 15.30 1.99
N ASP A 90 2.14 14.83 1.24
CA ASP A 90 0.77 15.31 1.28
C ASP A 90 -0.21 14.16 1.47
N ALA A 91 -1.39 14.47 1.99
CA ALA A 91 -2.47 13.51 2.04
C ALA A 91 -2.95 13.19 0.62
N ILE A 92 -3.22 11.91 0.36
CA ILE A 92 -3.76 11.44 -0.91
C ILE A 92 -4.97 10.56 -0.67
N THR A 93 -5.86 10.51 -1.65
CA THR A 93 -6.96 9.54 -1.64
C THR A 93 -6.57 8.33 -2.47
N ILE A 94 -6.72 7.15 -1.89
CA ILE A 94 -6.47 5.88 -2.55
C ILE A 94 -7.82 5.19 -2.74
N ILE A 95 -8.11 4.80 -3.98
CA ILE A 95 -9.38 4.20 -4.36
C ILE A 95 -9.13 2.74 -4.74
N HIS A 96 -9.82 1.83 -4.07
CA HIS A 96 -9.78 0.40 -4.37
C HIS A 96 -11.06 -0.02 -5.05
N ALA A 97 -10.95 -0.59 -6.26
CA ALA A 97 -12.09 -1.08 -7.02
C ALA A 97 -12.75 -2.30 -6.32
N PRO A 98 -14.02 -2.57 -6.60
CA PRO A 98 -14.66 -3.81 -6.14
C PRO A 98 -13.86 -5.04 -6.60
N GLY A 99 -13.76 -6.04 -5.73
CA GLY A 99 -12.98 -7.25 -6.01
C GLY A 99 -11.49 -7.13 -5.75
N THR A 100 -11.03 -6.05 -5.14
CA THR A 100 -9.62 -5.88 -4.75
C THR A 100 -9.30 -6.76 -3.56
N HIS A 101 -8.16 -7.44 -3.63
CA HIS A 101 -7.56 -8.14 -2.51
C HIS A 101 -6.06 -7.84 -2.53
N GLU A 102 -5.62 -7.00 -1.61
CA GLU A 102 -4.26 -6.48 -1.55
C GLU A 102 -3.68 -6.77 -0.17
N PHE A 103 -2.44 -7.26 -0.16
CA PHE A 103 -1.65 -7.45 1.06
C PHE A 103 -0.48 -6.49 1.05
N ALA A 104 -0.23 -5.84 2.18
CA ALA A 104 0.83 -4.84 2.26
C ALA A 104 1.66 -4.98 3.53
N ILE A 105 2.93 -4.60 3.40
CA ILE A 105 3.89 -4.53 4.50
C ILE A 105 4.27 -3.07 4.68
N LYS A 106 3.95 -2.51 5.83
CA LYS A 106 4.38 -1.16 6.19
C LYS A 106 5.66 -1.26 7.01
N PHE A 107 6.75 -0.76 6.46
CA PHE A 107 8.05 -0.79 7.12
C PHE A 107 8.20 0.38 8.08
N LYS A 108 8.96 0.19 9.15
CA LYS A 108 9.31 1.28 10.05
C LYS A 108 10.17 2.32 9.33
N PRO A 109 10.08 3.60 9.71
CA PRO A 109 10.88 4.64 9.08
C PRO A 109 12.37 4.33 9.10
N GLY A 110 13.01 4.51 7.96
CA GLY A 110 14.46 4.41 7.81
C GLY A 110 15.04 3.01 7.68
N VAL A 111 14.26 1.95 7.93
CA VAL A 111 14.83 0.58 7.93
C VAL A 111 15.27 0.12 6.53
N LEU A 112 14.66 0.61 5.47
CA LEU A 112 15.04 0.27 4.10
C LEU A 112 16.06 1.23 3.51
N TYR A 113 16.55 2.21 4.26
CA TYR A 113 17.45 3.22 3.75
C TYR A 113 18.73 2.62 3.16
N LEU A 114 19.32 1.63 3.82
CA LEU A 114 20.57 0.99 3.37
C LEU A 114 20.41 0.26 2.04
N PHE A 115 19.20 -0.20 1.74
CA PHE A 115 18.88 -0.93 0.51
C PHE A 115 18.40 -0.04 -0.63
N LEU A 116 17.79 1.10 -0.30
CA LEU A 116 17.09 1.95 -1.26
C LEU A 116 17.66 3.37 -1.35
N LYS A 117 18.74 3.68 -0.67
CA LYS A 117 19.22 5.05 -0.45
C LYS A 117 19.26 5.93 -1.72
N ASP A 118 19.65 5.36 -2.87
CA ASP A 118 19.72 6.09 -4.13
C ASP A 118 18.34 6.27 -4.77
N ASP A 119 17.38 5.38 -4.45
CA ASP A 119 16.03 5.40 -4.99
C ASP A 119 15.03 6.14 -4.11
N ILE A 120 15.36 6.39 -2.84
CA ILE A 120 14.45 7.04 -1.90
C ILE A 120 13.90 8.37 -2.42
N PRO A 121 14.72 9.29 -2.97
CA PRO A 121 14.20 10.52 -3.54
C PRO A 121 13.22 10.30 -4.69
N CYS A 122 13.44 9.24 -5.49
CA CYS A 122 12.56 8.89 -6.61
C CYS A 122 11.24 8.28 -6.16
N LEU A 123 11.21 7.71 -4.95
CA LEU A 123 10.00 7.11 -4.37
C LEU A 123 9.13 8.12 -3.63
N LEU A 124 9.67 9.29 -3.28
CA LEU A 124 8.92 10.30 -2.56
C LEU A 124 7.66 10.69 -3.34
N ASP A 125 6.50 10.58 -2.70
CA ASP A 125 5.18 10.82 -3.30
C ASP A 125 4.90 9.97 -4.54
N SER A 126 5.62 8.86 -4.68
CA SER A 126 5.57 8.01 -5.88
C SER A 126 5.64 6.53 -5.50
N TYR A 127 5.62 5.69 -6.52
CA TYR A 127 5.77 4.25 -6.37
C TYR A 127 6.55 3.69 -7.56
N LYS A 128 7.09 2.48 -7.38
CA LYS A 128 7.75 1.73 -8.44
C LYS A 128 7.33 0.26 -8.39
N PRO A 129 7.41 -0.46 -9.51
CA PRO A 129 7.11 -1.89 -9.51
C PRO A 129 7.99 -2.62 -8.48
N LEU A 130 7.37 -3.49 -7.71
CA LEU A 130 8.07 -4.26 -6.68
C LEU A 130 9.15 -5.15 -7.31
N SER A 131 8.93 -5.61 -8.55
CA SER A 131 9.89 -6.41 -9.31
C SER A 131 11.22 -5.70 -9.60
N ASN A 132 11.27 -4.36 -9.44
CA ASN A 132 12.53 -3.64 -9.54
C ASN A 132 13.47 -3.91 -8.36
N TYR A 133 12.96 -4.44 -7.26
CA TYR A 133 13.70 -4.58 -6.01
C TYR A 133 13.83 -6.03 -5.54
N ILE A 134 12.84 -6.87 -5.84
CA ILE A 134 12.85 -8.28 -5.43
C ILE A 134 12.50 -9.18 -6.62
N ASP A 135 12.96 -10.41 -6.54
CA ASP A 135 12.70 -11.41 -7.58
C ASP A 135 11.21 -11.76 -7.66
N ASN A 136 10.71 -11.98 -8.87
CA ASN A 136 9.33 -12.39 -9.11
C ASN A 136 8.95 -13.68 -8.38
N ILE A 137 9.90 -14.58 -8.18
CA ILE A 137 9.65 -15.82 -7.41
C ILE A 137 9.26 -15.47 -5.98
N ILE A 138 9.93 -14.50 -5.36
CA ILE A 138 9.62 -14.03 -4.01
C ILE A 138 8.25 -13.35 -3.98
N ILE A 139 7.94 -12.55 -5.00
CA ILE A 139 6.63 -11.89 -5.09
C ILE A 139 5.51 -12.95 -5.16
N GLU A 140 5.68 -13.99 -5.97
CA GLU A 140 4.69 -15.06 -6.08
C GLU A 140 4.55 -15.86 -4.77
N GLU A 141 5.65 -16.06 -4.03
CA GLU A 141 5.59 -16.68 -2.71
C GLU A 141 4.79 -15.83 -1.71
N LEU A 142 4.90 -14.51 -1.76
CA LEU A 142 4.13 -13.62 -0.90
C LEU A 142 2.61 -13.71 -1.17
N LYS A 143 2.23 -14.13 -2.38
CA LYS A 143 0.82 -14.26 -2.78
C LYS A 143 0.22 -15.63 -2.44
N SER A 144 1.02 -16.58 -2.11
CA SER A 144 0.56 -17.96 -1.85
C SER A 144 0.06 -18.21 -0.43
#